data_5ca068566516a912c460548b78b4eed4
#
_entry.id   5ca068566516a912c460548b78b4eed4
#
_cell.length_a   1.000
_cell.length_b   1.000
_cell.length_c   1.000
_cell.angle_alpha   90.00
_cell.angle_beta   90.00
_cell.angle_gamma   90.00
#
_symmetry.space_group_name_H-M   'P 1'
#
loop_
_entity.id
_entity.type
_entity.pdbx_description
1 polymer ?
#
loop_
_entity_poly.entity_id
_entity_poly.type
_entity_poly.pdbx_seq_one_letter_code
_entity_poly.pdbx_strand_id
1 'polypeptide(L)'
;MNSSTYSVKDITKTAMMAAITFIGIYTVKIPSLHGYSHMGDCMIFLSVLILGTRKGALAGGIGAALSDLLGGYMHWVIPTFIIKYIMATVMGLFIDKIMPNRKGNWLIGSIVGGIVQIILYTVFKVFLFDWAYAIGGVPGLTSQTITGIVLATVLVVLFNKAGIMQKLREM
;
A
#
# COMPACT_ATOMS: atom_id res chain seq x y z
N MET A 1 -11.87 23.23 15.75
CA MET A 1 -11.28 21.92 15.45
C MET A 1 -12.44 20.94 15.27
N ASN A 2 -12.87 20.67 14.02
CA ASN A 2 -13.87 19.63 13.76
C ASN A 2 -13.20 18.28 13.98
N SER A 3 -13.51 17.63 15.09
CA SER A 3 -13.22 16.21 15.31
C SER A 3 -14.05 15.42 14.29
N SER A 4 -13.45 15.00 13.19
CA SER A 4 -14.09 14.07 12.28
C SER A 4 -14.26 12.73 13.01
N THR A 5 -15.39 12.57 13.66
CA THR A 5 -15.75 11.32 14.30
C THR A 5 -15.91 10.27 13.19
N TYR A 6 -15.04 9.26 13.17
CA TYR A 6 -15.18 8.15 12.23
C TYR A 6 -16.52 7.46 12.47
N SER A 7 -17.33 7.35 11.44
CA SER A 7 -18.56 6.58 11.54
C SER A 7 -18.26 5.08 11.66
N VAL A 8 -19.16 4.31 12.24
CA VAL A 8 -19.06 2.84 12.29
C VAL A 8 -18.83 2.27 10.88
N LYS A 9 -19.50 2.84 9.87
CA LYS A 9 -19.33 2.50 8.45
C LYS A 9 -17.89 2.71 7.98
N ASP A 10 -17.25 3.81 8.38
CA ASP A 10 -15.86 4.10 8.02
C ASP A 10 -14.88 3.10 8.63
N ILE A 11 -15.08 2.78 9.90
CA ILE A 11 -14.25 1.79 10.62
C ILE A 11 -14.39 0.42 9.95
N THR A 12 -15.63 -0.01 9.68
CA THR A 12 -15.89 -1.30 9.02
C THR A 12 -15.22 -1.40 7.66
N LYS A 13 -15.37 -0.39 6.80
CA LYS A 13 -14.72 -0.37 5.49
C LYS A 13 -13.20 -0.40 5.58
N THR A 14 -12.63 0.37 6.51
CA THR A 14 -11.18 0.41 6.73
C THR A 14 -10.67 -0.96 7.19
N ALA A 15 -11.39 -1.61 8.12
CA ALA A 15 -11.06 -2.95 8.60
C ALA A 15 -11.16 -4.01 7.50
N MET A 16 -12.20 -3.96 6.67
CA MET A 16 -12.35 -4.87 5.52
C MET A 16 -11.19 -4.71 4.51
N MET A 17 -10.83 -3.47 4.18
CA MET A 17 -9.71 -3.23 3.27
C MET A 17 -8.37 -3.61 3.88
N ALA A 18 -8.20 -3.46 5.20
CA ALA A 18 -7.02 -3.96 5.91
C ALA A 18 -6.94 -5.50 5.85
N ALA A 19 -8.07 -6.19 6.03
CA ALA A 19 -8.13 -7.65 5.91
C ALA A 19 -7.82 -8.12 4.46
N ILE A 20 -8.36 -7.45 3.45
CA ILE A 20 -8.05 -7.75 2.04
C ILE A 20 -6.57 -7.50 1.73
N THR A 21 -5.99 -6.41 2.24
CA THR A 21 -4.56 -6.12 2.11
C THR A 21 -3.72 -7.20 2.80
N PHE A 22 -4.09 -7.59 4.02
CA PHE A 22 -3.44 -8.70 4.74
C PHE A 22 -3.47 -9.99 3.92
N ILE A 23 -4.63 -10.40 3.42
CA ILE A 23 -4.76 -11.61 2.60
C ILE A 23 -3.89 -11.51 1.35
N GLY A 24 -3.92 -10.39 0.63
CA GLY A 24 -3.12 -10.18 -0.58
C GLY A 24 -1.60 -10.22 -0.36
N ILE A 25 -1.13 -9.88 0.84
CA ILE A 25 0.28 -9.98 1.22
C ILE A 25 0.61 -11.41 1.70
N TYR A 26 -0.25 -11.96 2.57
CA TYR A 26 0.04 -13.19 3.30
C TYR A 26 -0.04 -14.43 2.41
N THR A 27 -1.00 -14.48 1.48
CA THR A 27 -1.26 -15.65 0.63
C THR A 27 -0.32 -15.77 -0.56
N VAL A 28 0.12 -14.66 -1.14
CA VAL A 28 0.97 -14.66 -2.34
C VAL A 28 2.34 -14.12 -1.99
N LYS A 29 3.22 -14.99 -1.52
CA LYS A 29 4.61 -14.68 -1.20
C LYS A 29 5.52 -15.33 -2.25
N ILE A 30 6.26 -14.51 -2.98
CA ILE A 30 7.27 -14.93 -3.94
C ILE A 30 8.63 -14.83 -3.25
N PRO A 31 9.35 -15.94 -3.03
CA PRO A 31 10.67 -15.90 -2.41
C PRO A 31 11.61 -14.97 -3.17
N SER A 32 12.39 -14.19 -2.44
CA SER A 32 13.42 -13.30 -2.95
C SER A 32 14.71 -13.53 -2.17
N LEU A 33 15.87 -13.12 -2.72
CA LEU A 33 17.19 -13.30 -2.09
C LEU A 33 17.27 -12.75 -0.66
N HIS A 34 16.49 -11.71 -0.36
CA HIS A 34 16.52 -11.01 0.93
C HIS A 34 15.10 -10.78 1.48
N GLY A 35 14.31 -11.87 1.57
CA GLY A 35 12.93 -11.83 2.04
C GLY A 35 11.95 -12.40 1.03
N TYR A 36 10.79 -11.77 0.88
CA TYR A 36 9.77 -12.15 -0.09
C TYR A 36 9.16 -10.93 -0.75
N SER A 37 8.72 -11.08 -2.00
CA SER A 37 7.90 -10.10 -2.70
C SER A 37 6.44 -10.56 -2.67
N HIS A 38 5.50 -9.62 -2.69
CA HIS A 38 4.07 -9.92 -2.58
C HIS A 38 3.24 -8.96 -3.45
N MET A 39 1.99 -9.32 -3.72
CA MET A 39 1.06 -8.52 -4.53
C MET A 39 0.29 -7.48 -3.71
N GLY A 40 0.56 -7.35 -2.43
CA GLY A 40 -0.24 -6.52 -1.50
C GLY A 40 -0.22 -5.03 -1.80
N ASP A 41 0.80 -4.50 -2.47
CA ASP A 41 0.87 -3.08 -2.82
C ASP A 41 -0.32 -2.66 -3.70
N CYS A 42 -0.80 -3.56 -4.57
CA CYS A 42 -2.02 -3.37 -5.33
C CYS A 42 -3.23 -3.08 -4.43
N MET A 43 -3.41 -3.86 -3.35
CA MET A 43 -4.53 -3.68 -2.43
C MET A 43 -4.41 -2.38 -1.63
N ILE A 44 -3.20 -1.95 -1.32
CA ILE A 44 -2.96 -0.65 -0.67
C ILE A 44 -3.35 0.49 -1.60
N PHE A 45 -2.95 0.45 -2.87
CA PHE A 45 -3.34 1.47 -3.84
C PHE A 45 -4.86 1.51 -4.07
N LEU A 46 -5.52 0.35 -4.15
CA LEU A 46 -6.98 0.27 -4.23
C LEU A 46 -7.66 0.82 -2.97
N SER A 47 -7.09 0.56 -1.79
CA SER A 47 -7.62 1.11 -0.53
C SER A 47 -7.66 2.62 -0.54
N VAL A 48 -6.61 3.28 -1.05
CA VAL A 48 -6.57 4.74 -1.20
C VAL A 48 -7.63 5.22 -2.18
N LEU A 49 -7.80 4.54 -3.31
CA LEU A 49 -8.77 4.91 -4.34
C LEU A 49 -10.23 4.75 -3.89
N ILE A 50 -10.51 3.77 -3.04
CA ILE A 50 -11.87 3.45 -2.56
C ILE A 50 -12.22 4.28 -1.32
N LEU A 51 -11.32 4.34 -0.33
CA LEU A 51 -11.58 4.93 0.99
C LEU A 51 -11.08 6.37 1.14
N GLY A 52 -10.33 6.87 0.16
CA GLY A 52 -9.57 8.12 0.27
C GLY A 52 -8.26 7.95 1.03
N THR A 53 -7.42 8.98 0.96
CA THR A 53 -6.02 8.95 1.41
C THR A 53 -5.86 8.45 2.85
N ARG A 54 -6.57 9.06 3.80
CA ARG A 54 -6.35 8.81 5.23
C ARG A 54 -6.74 7.40 5.66
N LYS A 55 -7.93 6.96 5.25
CA LYS A 55 -8.47 5.63 5.60
C LYS A 55 -7.76 4.53 4.80
N GLY A 56 -7.48 4.79 3.53
CA GLY A 56 -6.74 3.85 2.67
C GLY A 56 -5.31 3.61 3.15
N ALA A 57 -4.61 4.67 3.59
CA ALA A 57 -3.27 4.55 4.17
C ALA A 57 -3.28 3.75 5.48
N LEU A 58 -4.28 3.98 6.36
CA LEU A 58 -4.46 3.20 7.58
C LEU A 58 -4.74 1.73 7.27
N ALA A 59 -5.67 1.44 6.36
CA ALA A 59 -5.99 0.07 5.96
C ALA A 59 -4.77 -0.66 5.39
N GLY A 60 -4.04 -0.01 4.50
CA GLY A 60 -2.82 -0.55 3.90
C GLY A 60 -1.72 -0.83 4.92
N GLY A 61 -1.45 0.13 5.80
CA GLY A 61 -0.45 -0.01 6.86
C GLY A 61 -0.78 -1.12 7.85
N ILE A 62 -2.04 -1.16 8.34
CA ILE A 62 -2.50 -2.20 9.28
C ILE A 62 -2.45 -3.58 8.63
N GLY A 63 -2.99 -3.74 7.41
CA GLY A 63 -2.98 -5.03 6.72
C GLY A 63 -1.57 -5.57 6.47
N ALA A 64 -0.63 -4.69 6.09
CA ALA A 64 0.76 -5.06 5.88
C ALA A 64 1.46 -5.43 7.19
N ALA A 65 1.28 -4.65 8.25
CA ALA A 65 1.84 -4.94 9.57
C ALA A 65 1.34 -6.27 10.15
N LEU A 66 0.04 -6.55 10.00
CA LEU A 66 -0.55 -7.84 10.40
C LEU A 66 0.04 -9.01 9.63
N SER A 67 0.36 -8.83 8.34
CA SER A 67 1.01 -9.87 7.55
C SER A 67 2.41 -10.20 8.06
N ASP A 68 3.17 -9.18 8.49
CA ASP A 68 4.49 -9.38 9.08
C ASP A 68 4.39 -10.02 10.46
N LEU A 69 3.43 -9.58 11.28
CA LEU A 69 3.18 -10.13 12.61
C LEU A 69 2.87 -11.63 12.56
N LEU A 70 1.88 -12.02 11.75
CA LEU A 70 1.46 -13.42 11.61
C LEU A 70 2.42 -14.25 10.75
N GLY A 71 3.26 -13.60 9.95
CA GLY A 71 4.34 -14.21 9.19
C GLY A 71 5.61 -14.49 9.98
N GLY A 72 5.67 -14.07 11.27
CA GLY A 72 6.85 -14.24 12.13
C GLY A 72 7.93 -13.19 11.95
N TYR A 73 7.66 -12.11 11.19
CA TYR A 73 8.61 -11.02 10.93
C TYR A 73 8.44 -9.86 11.92
N MET A 74 8.54 -10.16 13.23
CA MET A 74 8.22 -9.21 14.32
C MET A 74 8.95 -7.87 14.21
N HIS A 75 10.23 -7.89 13.83
CA HIS A 75 11.05 -6.69 13.68
C HIS A 75 10.60 -5.77 12.51
N TRP A 76 9.82 -6.31 11.57
CA TRP A 76 9.26 -5.55 10.45
C TRP A 76 7.89 -4.95 10.72
N VAL A 77 7.16 -5.37 11.74
CA VAL A 77 5.76 -4.96 11.99
C VAL A 77 5.59 -3.43 12.02
N ILE A 78 6.39 -2.75 12.84
CA ILE A 78 6.33 -1.29 12.97
C ILE A 78 6.88 -0.59 11.74
N PRO A 79 8.07 -0.94 11.22
CA PRO A 79 8.61 -0.34 10.01
C PRO A 79 7.68 -0.49 8.82
N THR A 80 7.14 -1.67 8.58
CA THR A 80 6.21 -1.92 7.47
C THR A 80 4.94 -1.08 7.60
N PHE A 81 4.36 -0.99 8.81
CA PHE A 81 3.21 -0.11 9.02
C PHE A 81 3.52 1.32 8.59
N ILE A 82 4.61 1.89 9.08
CA ILE A 82 5.00 3.27 8.82
C ILE A 82 5.29 3.49 7.33
N ILE A 83 6.08 2.60 6.73
CA ILE A 83 6.50 2.72 5.33
C ILE A 83 5.29 2.60 4.39
N LYS A 84 4.40 1.64 4.61
CA LYS A 84 3.21 1.46 3.79
C LYS A 84 2.19 2.59 3.98
N TYR A 85 2.06 3.10 5.19
CA TYR A 85 1.24 4.28 5.47
C TYR A 85 1.77 5.52 4.73
N ILE A 86 3.09 5.75 4.75
CA ILE A 86 3.72 6.86 4.03
C ILE A 86 3.55 6.70 2.53
N MET A 87 3.83 5.51 1.96
CA MET A 87 3.64 5.21 0.54
C MET A 87 2.21 5.56 0.08
N ALA A 88 1.22 5.07 0.81
CA ALA A 88 -0.19 5.31 0.51
C ALA A 88 -0.58 6.80 0.66
N THR A 89 -0.03 7.48 1.67
CA THR A 89 -0.26 8.91 1.90
C THR A 89 0.36 9.75 0.77
N VAL A 90 1.56 9.42 0.32
CA VAL A 90 2.20 10.09 -0.83
C VAL A 90 1.33 9.94 -2.08
N MET A 91 0.85 8.73 -2.40
CA MET A 91 -0.09 8.53 -3.50
C MET A 91 -1.32 9.43 -3.36
N GLY A 92 -1.91 9.46 -2.17
CA GLY A 92 -3.09 10.25 -1.88
C GLY A 92 -2.85 11.76 -2.00
N LEU A 93 -1.67 12.26 -1.62
CA LEU A 93 -1.30 13.67 -1.82
C LEU A 93 -1.32 14.08 -3.29
N PHE A 94 -0.91 13.19 -4.20
CA PHE A 94 -1.01 13.45 -5.64
C PHE A 94 -2.46 13.51 -6.10
N ILE A 95 -3.33 12.68 -5.57
CA ILE A 95 -4.76 12.66 -5.89
C ILE A 95 -5.45 13.93 -5.37
N ASP A 96 -5.20 14.28 -4.10
CA ASP A 96 -5.99 15.27 -3.39
C ASP A 96 -5.45 16.71 -3.53
N LYS A 97 -4.12 16.89 -3.69
CA LYS A 97 -3.47 18.21 -3.60
C LYS A 97 -2.60 18.56 -4.80
N ILE A 98 -1.75 17.66 -5.27
CA ILE A 98 -0.73 18.00 -6.28
C ILE A 98 -1.35 18.03 -7.68
N MET A 99 -2.20 17.06 -8.00
CA MET A 99 -2.82 16.91 -9.32
C MET A 99 -4.33 16.58 -9.23
N PRO A 100 -5.15 17.32 -8.45
CA PRO A 100 -6.54 16.91 -8.15
C PRO A 100 -7.41 16.72 -9.39
N ASN A 101 -7.16 17.48 -10.46
CA ASN A 101 -7.97 17.48 -11.67
C ASN A 101 -7.40 16.67 -12.84
N ARG A 102 -6.27 15.99 -12.66
CA ARG A 102 -5.64 15.18 -13.73
C ARG A 102 -6.15 13.75 -13.73
N LYS A 103 -6.59 13.29 -14.88
CA LYS A 103 -6.87 11.86 -15.11
C LYS A 103 -5.55 11.07 -14.96
N GLY A 104 -5.58 9.99 -14.16
CA GLY A 104 -4.40 9.17 -13.92
C GLY A 104 -3.42 9.72 -12.85
N ASN A 105 -3.80 10.77 -12.11
CA ASN A 105 -3.01 11.33 -11.01
C ASN A 105 -2.60 10.26 -9.97
N TRP A 106 -3.48 9.30 -9.72
CA TRP A 106 -3.23 8.17 -8.83
C TRP A 106 -2.08 7.28 -9.30
N LEU A 107 -1.91 7.11 -10.62
CA LEU A 107 -0.82 6.32 -11.18
C LEU A 107 0.53 6.99 -10.94
N ILE A 108 0.61 8.31 -11.17
CA ILE A 108 1.81 9.10 -10.86
C ILE A 108 2.09 9.04 -9.35
N GLY A 109 1.04 9.23 -8.54
CA GLY A 109 1.15 9.15 -7.09
C GLY A 109 1.61 7.77 -6.60
N SER A 110 1.14 6.67 -7.21
CA SER A 110 1.59 5.32 -6.85
C SER A 110 3.04 5.04 -7.24
N ILE A 111 3.51 5.60 -8.37
CA ILE A 111 4.92 5.51 -8.78
C ILE A 111 5.81 6.27 -7.77
N VAL A 112 5.45 7.50 -7.43
CA VAL A 112 6.24 8.30 -6.46
C VAL A 112 6.18 7.66 -5.08
N GLY A 113 5.01 7.23 -4.61
CA GLY A 113 4.87 6.49 -3.36
C GLY A 113 5.68 5.19 -3.34
N GLY A 114 5.71 4.49 -4.47
CA GLY A 114 6.53 3.29 -4.67
C GLY A 114 8.03 3.56 -4.57
N ILE A 115 8.51 4.66 -5.14
CA ILE A 115 9.91 5.08 -5.00
C ILE A 115 10.22 5.41 -3.53
N VAL A 116 9.34 6.14 -2.87
CA VAL A 116 9.49 6.48 -1.45
C VAL A 116 9.57 5.22 -0.59
N GLN A 117 8.72 4.23 -0.81
CA GLN A 117 8.80 2.97 -0.06
C GLN A 117 10.11 2.21 -0.29
N ILE A 118 10.61 2.16 -1.54
CA ILE A 118 11.89 1.50 -1.86
C ILE A 118 13.02 2.17 -1.07
N ILE A 119 13.06 3.50 -1.07
CA ILE A 119 14.06 4.27 -0.31
C ILE A 119 13.96 3.97 1.18
N LEU A 120 12.75 4.06 1.77
CA LEU A 120 12.55 3.86 3.19
C LEU A 120 12.89 2.44 3.64
N TYR A 121 12.47 1.41 2.89
CA TYR A 121 12.86 0.03 3.21
C TYR A 121 14.37 -0.18 3.08
N THR A 122 15.01 0.41 2.08
CA THR A 122 16.46 0.30 1.90
C THR A 122 17.20 0.96 3.07
N VAL A 123 16.83 2.17 3.44
CA VAL A 123 17.39 2.88 4.60
C VAL A 123 17.20 2.04 5.88
N PHE A 124 16.00 1.51 6.10
CA PHE A 124 15.73 0.72 7.29
C PHE A 124 16.54 -0.59 7.34
N LYS A 125 16.74 -1.23 6.17
CA LYS A 125 17.59 -2.42 6.05
C LYS A 125 19.06 -2.12 6.39
N VAL A 126 19.57 -0.95 6.02
CA VAL A 126 20.94 -0.53 6.41
C VAL A 126 21.08 -0.46 7.94
N PHE A 127 20.06 0.08 8.62
CA PHE A 127 20.08 0.19 10.08
C PHE A 127 19.94 -1.16 10.80
N LEU A 128 19.13 -2.07 10.25
CA LEU A 128 18.88 -3.37 10.91
C LEU A 128 19.94 -4.43 10.61
N PHE A 129 20.56 -4.36 9.45
CA PHE A 129 21.48 -5.38 8.96
C PHE A 129 22.79 -4.73 8.53
N ASP A 130 22.95 -4.51 7.23
CA ASP A 130 24.12 -3.84 6.65
C ASP A 130 23.80 -3.27 5.25
N TRP A 131 24.78 -2.58 4.67
CA TRP A 131 24.67 -1.96 3.36
C TRP A 131 24.52 -2.97 2.22
N ALA A 132 25.25 -4.07 2.24
CA ALA A 132 25.21 -5.09 1.20
C ALA A 132 23.84 -5.77 1.15
N TYR A 133 23.30 -6.14 2.32
CA TYR A 133 21.96 -6.70 2.47
C TYR A 133 20.88 -5.73 1.95
N ALA A 134 21.00 -4.44 2.28
CA ALA A 134 20.05 -3.43 1.87
C ALA A 134 19.99 -3.27 0.34
N ILE A 135 21.15 -3.11 -0.29
CA ILE A 135 21.25 -2.99 -1.76
C ILE A 135 20.79 -4.26 -2.47
N GLY A 136 21.18 -5.42 -1.98
CA GLY A 136 20.72 -6.72 -2.53
C GLY A 136 19.20 -6.90 -2.49
N GLY A 137 18.51 -6.21 -1.58
CA GLY A 137 17.04 -6.23 -1.49
C GLY A 137 16.30 -5.30 -2.45
N VAL A 138 16.99 -4.31 -3.06
CA VAL A 138 16.35 -3.29 -3.94
C VAL A 138 15.67 -3.90 -5.16
N PRO A 139 16.25 -4.87 -5.90
CA PRO A 139 15.57 -5.48 -7.05
C PRO A 139 14.23 -6.13 -6.68
N GLY A 140 14.16 -6.82 -5.53
CA GLY A 140 12.93 -7.43 -5.03
C GLY A 140 11.87 -6.40 -4.69
N LEU A 141 12.24 -5.32 -3.99
CA LEU A 141 11.34 -4.21 -3.69
C LEU A 141 10.83 -3.51 -4.95
N THR A 142 11.70 -3.31 -5.94
CA THR A 142 11.35 -2.69 -7.22
C THR A 142 10.36 -3.57 -7.99
N SER A 143 10.64 -4.86 -8.11
CA SER A 143 9.75 -5.83 -8.76
C SER A 143 8.38 -5.88 -8.07
N GLN A 144 8.33 -5.92 -6.75
CA GLN A 144 7.10 -5.87 -5.96
C GLN A 144 6.28 -4.62 -6.27
N THR A 145 6.91 -3.46 -6.24
CA THR A 145 6.26 -2.16 -6.51
C THR A 145 5.69 -2.10 -7.92
N ILE A 146 6.47 -2.49 -8.92
CA ILE A 146 6.02 -2.53 -10.33
C ILE A 146 4.82 -3.48 -10.47
N THR A 147 4.91 -4.68 -9.94
CA THR A 147 3.82 -5.66 -9.97
C THR A 147 2.57 -5.10 -9.29
N GLY A 148 2.71 -4.46 -8.13
CA GLY A 148 1.61 -3.81 -7.42
C GLY A 148 0.92 -2.72 -8.25
N ILE A 149 1.68 -1.87 -8.92
CA ILE A 149 1.15 -0.79 -9.79
C ILE A 149 0.43 -1.37 -11.02
N VAL A 150 1.03 -2.37 -11.67
CA VAL A 150 0.43 -3.03 -12.85
C VAL A 150 -0.89 -3.69 -12.47
N LEU A 151 -0.92 -4.48 -11.41
CA LEU A 151 -2.15 -5.15 -10.95
C LEU A 151 -3.21 -4.14 -10.51
N ALA A 152 -2.83 -3.08 -9.79
CA ALA A 152 -3.77 -2.01 -9.43
C ALA A 152 -4.36 -1.36 -10.68
N THR A 153 -3.54 -1.11 -11.71
CA THR A 153 -4.01 -0.52 -12.97
C THR A 153 -5.02 -1.41 -13.66
N VAL A 154 -4.75 -2.71 -13.76
CA VAL A 154 -5.67 -3.68 -14.36
C VAL A 154 -6.99 -3.70 -13.58
N LEU A 155 -6.95 -3.79 -12.25
CA LEU A 155 -8.15 -3.84 -11.41
C LEU A 155 -8.94 -2.53 -11.49
N VAL A 156 -8.28 -1.38 -11.49
CA VAL A 156 -8.96 -0.08 -11.64
C VAL A 156 -9.69 0.02 -12.98
N VAL A 157 -9.06 -0.44 -14.07
CA VAL A 157 -9.70 -0.45 -15.39
C VAL A 157 -10.92 -1.39 -15.41
N LEU A 158 -10.77 -2.60 -14.86
CA LEU A 158 -11.87 -3.58 -14.78
C LEU A 158 -13.02 -3.08 -13.91
N PHE A 159 -12.74 -2.54 -12.74
CA PHE A 159 -13.75 -2.03 -11.81
C PHE A 159 -14.48 -0.81 -12.37
N ASN A 160 -13.77 0.08 -13.09
CA ASN A 160 -14.42 1.21 -13.77
C ASN A 160 -15.34 0.74 -14.91
N LYS A 161 -14.89 -0.22 -15.74
CA LYS A 161 -15.73 -0.79 -16.82
C LYS A 161 -16.97 -1.49 -16.29
N ALA A 162 -16.86 -2.16 -15.15
CA ALA A 162 -17.98 -2.86 -14.51
C ALA A 162 -18.87 -1.96 -13.63
N GLY A 163 -18.54 -0.66 -13.47
CA GLY A 163 -19.26 0.26 -12.58
C GLY A 163 -19.09 -0.06 -11.08
N ILE A 164 -18.18 -0.97 -10.74
CA ILE A 164 -17.95 -1.44 -9.36
C ILE A 164 -17.22 -0.35 -8.54
N MET A 165 -16.29 0.39 -9.15
CA MET A 165 -15.50 1.39 -8.45
C MET A 165 -16.38 2.46 -7.79
N GLN A 166 -17.41 2.94 -8.49
CA GLN A 166 -18.35 3.92 -7.97
C GLN A 166 -19.14 3.33 -6.79
N LYS A 167 -19.70 2.12 -6.93
CA LYS A 167 -20.45 1.44 -5.88
C LYS A 167 -19.60 1.26 -4.60
N LEU A 168 -18.34 0.87 -4.73
CA LEU A 168 -17.42 0.70 -3.59
C LEU A 168 -17.14 2.00 -2.84
N ARG A 169 -17.09 3.14 -3.56
CA ARG A 169 -16.92 4.46 -2.95
C ARG A 169 -18.16 4.93 -2.20
N GLU A 170 -19.34 4.65 -2.74
CA GLU A 170 -20.64 5.08 -2.17
C GLU A 170 -21.09 4.19 -0.98
N MET A 171 -20.70 2.92 -0.97
CA MET A 171 -20.97 2.02 0.16
C MET A 171 -20.44 2.57 1.47
#